data_d57bf4c02b5f3f44da124c70e37acffd
#
_entry.id   d57bf4c02b5f3f44da124c70e37acffd
#
_cell.length_a   1.000
_cell.length_b   1.000
_cell.length_c   1.000
_cell.angle_alpha   90.00
_cell.angle_beta   90.00
_cell.angle_gamma   90.00
#
_symmetry.space_group_name_H-M   'P 1'
#
loop_
_entity.id
_entity.type
_entity.pdbx_description
1 polymer ?
#
loop_
_entity_poly.entity_id
_entity_poly.type
_entity_poly.pdbx_seq_one_letter_code
_entity_poly.pdbx_strand_id
1 'polypeptide(L)'
;MVFANPNYLYLLLLLIPMIGWYVYKLSKSQASLQVSSSEAFEAPGATSWIVYLRHVPFVLRMVAVALLIVILARPQSTNSWSNSSTEGIDIMLAMDISGSMLAQDLKPNRLEAAKDVAASFINGRPNDNIGLVVFSAESFTQCPLTTDHTVLLNLFKDIQSGMIQDGTAIGLGLANAVSRIKDSHAKSKVIILLTDGSNNAGEIAPVTAAEIAKTFGVRVYTIGVGTKGMAPYPFQTAFGVQYQNIPVEIDEATLKQIASTTGGQYFRATDNASLKEIYSEIDQMEKTKISVQEYSKKQEEYKNWALLVFALLLVEICLLYTSPSPRDK
;
A
#
# COMPACT_ATOMS: atom_id res chain seq x y z
N MET A 1 1.40 22.71 -2.93
CA MET A 1 0.00 22.95 -2.57
C MET A 1 -0.85 22.92 -3.83
N VAL A 2 -1.87 22.08 -3.86
CA VAL A 2 -2.84 22.00 -4.98
C VAL A 2 -4.18 22.40 -4.39
N PHE A 3 -4.93 23.23 -5.14
CA PHE A 3 -6.28 23.63 -4.70
C PHE A 3 -7.30 22.62 -5.22
N ALA A 4 -8.21 22.15 -4.34
CA ALA A 4 -9.28 21.25 -4.76
C ALA A 4 -10.27 21.94 -5.71
N ASN A 5 -10.54 23.23 -5.45
CA ASN A 5 -11.50 24.03 -6.20
C ASN A 5 -10.89 25.36 -6.64
N PRO A 6 -10.02 25.39 -7.66
CA PRO A 6 -9.33 26.63 -8.06
C PRO A 6 -10.28 27.75 -8.54
N ASN A 7 -11.49 27.40 -8.95
CA ASN A 7 -12.49 28.36 -9.44
C ASN A 7 -12.91 29.38 -8.38
N TYR A 8 -12.83 29.05 -7.09
CA TYR A 8 -13.13 30.00 -6.01
C TYR A 8 -12.10 31.13 -5.90
N LEU A 9 -10.88 30.96 -6.44
CA LEU A 9 -9.90 32.04 -6.48
C LEU A 9 -10.35 33.24 -7.34
N TYR A 10 -11.27 33.05 -8.30
CA TYR A 10 -11.86 34.17 -9.04
C TYR A 10 -12.65 35.12 -8.15
N LEU A 11 -13.11 34.68 -6.96
CA LEU A 11 -13.76 35.56 -5.99
C LEU A 11 -12.82 36.64 -5.44
N LEU A 12 -11.50 36.50 -5.59
CA LEU A 12 -10.54 37.57 -5.25
C LEU A 12 -10.77 38.83 -6.09
N LEU A 13 -11.36 38.73 -7.29
CA LEU A 13 -11.76 39.89 -8.09
C LEU A 13 -12.78 40.76 -7.38
N LEU A 14 -13.54 40.23 -6.43
CA LEU A 14 -14.53 40.97 -5.65
C LEU A 14 -13.86 41.98 -4.68
N LEU A 15 -12.58 41.82 -4.37
CA LEU A 15 -11.80 42.78 -3.56
C LEU A 15 -11.62 44.12 -4.30
N ILE A 16 -11.57 44.11 -5.64
CA ILE A 16 -11.36 45.33 -6.46
C ILE A 16 -12.50 46.34 -6.26
N PRO A 17 -13.79 45.98 -6.44
CA PRO A 17 -14.88 46.93 -6.18
C PRO A 17 -14.98 47.35 -4.70
N MET A 18 -14.60 46.48 -3.74
CA MET A 18 -14.56 46.83 -2.32
C MET A 18 -13.51 47.90 -2.03
N ILE A 19 -12.32 47.80 -2.60
CA ILE A 19 -11.25 48.81 -2.51
C ILE A 19 -11.72 50.09 -3.21
N GLY A 20 -12.29 50.01 -4.42
CA GLY A 20 -12.81 51.16 -5.14
C GLY A 20 -13.89 51.95 -4.36
N TRP A 21 -14.82 51.19 -3.72
CA TRP A 21 -15.84 51.79 -2.84
C TRP A 21 -15.21 52.53 -1.64
N TYR A 22 -14.20 51.92 -1.01
CA TYR A 22 -13.52 52.48 0.12
C TYR A 22 -12.82 53.79 -0.26
N VAL A 23 -12.07 53.82 -1.36
CA VAL A 23 -11.39 55.01 -1.87
C VAL A 23 -12.40 56.11 -2.25
N TYR A 24 -13.51 55.74 -2.90
CA TYR A 24 -14.60 56.68 -3.23
C TYR A 24 -15.22 57.30 -2.00
N LYS A 25 -15.49 56.50 -0.96
CA LYS A 25 -16.04 56.97 0.30
C LYS A 25 -15.07 57.91 1.03
N LEU A 26 -13.77 57.62 0.99
CA LEU A 26 -12.73 58.49 1.56
C LEU A 26 -12.68 59.86 0.90
N SER A 27 -12.81 59.92 -0.45
CA SER A 27 -12.76 61.18 -1.19
C SER A 27 -14.01 62.06 -0.97
N LYS A 28 -15.18 61.45 -0.72
CA LYS A 28 -16.44 62.21 -0.50
C LYS A 28 -16.76 62.49 0.98
N SER A 29 -16.13 61.82 1.92
CA SER A 29 -16.45 61.87 3.34
C SER A 29 -15.52 62.85 4.13
N GLN A 30 -14.90 63.78 3.46
CA GLN A 30 -14.14 64.84 4.13
C GLN A 30 -15.15 65.87 4.64
N ALA A 31 -15.43 65.83 5.96
CA ALA A 31 -16.14 66.91 6.63
C ALA A 31 -15.24 68.15 6.62
N SER A 32 -15.64 69.17 5.89
CA SER A 32 -14.96 70.46 5.92
C SER A 32 -15.53 71.28 7.10
N LEU A 33 -14.74 71.49 8.13
CA LEU A 33 -15.00 72.47 9.15
C LEU A 33 -14.61 73.85 8.60
N GLN A 34 -15.59 74.75 8.41
CA GLN A 34 -15.30 76.11 8.11
C GLN A 34 -14.91 76.79 9.42
N VAL A 35 -13.64 77.09 9.60
CA VAL A 35 -13.10 77.83 10.73
C VAL A 35 -12.72 79.25 10.25
N SER A 36 -13.11 80.24 10.93
CA SER A 36 -12.88 81.68 10.58
C SER A 36 -11.44 82.12 10.74
N SER A 37 -10.52 81.34 11.35
CA SER A 37 -9.10 81.61 11.43
C SER A 37 -8.33 80.31 11.56
N SER A 38 -7.27 80.11 10.78
CA SER A 38 -6.41 78.93 10.75
C SER A 38 -5.19 79.05 11.67
N GLU A 39 -4.94 80.24 12.31
CA GLU A 39 -3.73 80.45 13.06
C GLU A 39 -3.55 79.55 14.29
N ALA A 40 -4.64 79.04 14.87
CA ALA A 40 -4.59 78.15 16.01
C ALA A 40 -4.22 76.70 15.63
N PHE A 41 -4.19 76.36 14.36
CA PHE A 41 -3.90 74.97 13.82
C PHE A 41 -2.57 74.87 13.14
N GLU A 42 -1.77 75.93 13.04
CA GLU A 42 -0.42 75.91 12.49
C GLU A 42 0.63 75.47 13.52
N ALA A 43 0.32 74.48 14.34
CA ALA A 43 1.33 73.81 15.10
C ALA A 43 2.14 72.84 14.09
N PRO A 44 3.44 73.11 13.94
CA PRO A 44 4.23 72.33 12.99
C PRO A 44 4.34 70.91 13.50
N GLY A 45 3.76 70.03 12.73
CA GLY A 45 4.20 68.64 12.70
C GLY A 45 3.67 67.74 13.79
N ALA A 46 2.50 67.25 13.60
CA ALA A 46 2.24 65.85 13.98
C ALA A 46 1.30 65.26 12.95
N THR A 47 1.84 64.89 11.82
CA THR A 47 1.26 63.79 11.07
C THR A 47 1.39 62.55 11.95
N SER A 48 0.55 62.53 12.99
CA SER A 48 0.56 61.46 13.96
C SER A 48 0.29 60.16 13.19
N TRP A 49 1.20 59.18 13.28
CA TRP A 49 1.00 57.85 12.70
C TRP A 49 -0.37 57.27 13.09
N ILE A 50 -1.03 57.81 14.12
CA ILE A 50 -2.40 57.52 14.52
C ILE A 50 -3.41 57.73 13.38
N VAL A 51 -3.15 58.69 12.46
CA VAL A 51 -4.01 58.93 11.29
C VAL A 51 -4.02 57.73 10.36
N TYR A 52 -2.91 57.02 10.28
CA TYR A 52 -2.83 55.78 9.49
C TYR A 52 -3.53 54.60 10.16
N LEU A 53 -3.62 54.56 11.48
CA LEU A 53 -4.36 53.55 12.23
C LEU A 53 -5.86 53.50 11.86
N ARG A 54 -6.43 54.62 11.37
CA ARG A 54 -7.80 54.65 10.83
C ARG A 54 -8.05 53.67 9.69
N HIS A 55 -7.03 53.35 8.91
CA HIS A 55 -7.13 52.46 7.76
C HIS A 55 -6.90 50.99 8.11
N VAL A 56 -6.34 50.67 9.28
CA VAL A 56 -5.98 49.33 9.73
C VAL A 56 -7.18 48.38 9.76
N PRO A 57 -8.38 48.78 10.30
CA PRO A 57 -9.53 47.85 10.30
C PRO A 57 -9.98 47.48 8.89
N PHE A 58 -9.91 48.42 7.93
CA PHE A 58 -10.25 48.11 6.54
C PHE A 58 -9.26 47.14 5.91
N VAL A 59 -7.96 47.33 6.12
CA VAL A 59 -6.91 46.43 5.61
C VAL A 59 -7.05 45.05 6.23
N LEU A 60 -7.28 44.96 7.56
CA LEU A 60 -7.51 43.68 8.23
C LEU A 60 -8.70 42.94 7.61
N ARG A 61 -9.81 43.65 7.35
CA ARG A 61 -11.00 43.06 6.71
C ARG A 61 -10.70 42.53 5.32
N MET A 62 -9.96 43.28 4.51
CA MET A 62 -9.59 42.87 3.17
C MET A 62 -8.72 41.60 3.18
N VAL A 63 -7.75 41.54 4.11
CA VAL A 63 -6.89 40.36 4.30
C VAL A 63 -7.73 39.16 4.79
N ALA A 64 -8.62 39.36 5.74
CA ALA A 64 -9.49 38.30 6.23
C ALA A 64 -10.39 37.72 5.13
N VAL A 65 -11.00 38.58 4.28
CA VAL A 65 -11.82 38.15 3.14
C VAL A 65 -10.97 37.39 2.11
N ALA A 66 -9.76 37.87 1.81
CA ALA A 66 -8.85 37.19 0.88
C ALA A 66 -8.49 35.81 1.40
N LEU A 67 -8.16 35.66 2.68
CA LEU A 67 -7.84 34.37 3.30
C LEU A 67 -9.06 33.44 3.35
N LEU A 68 -10.26 33.94 3.60
CA LEU A 68 -11.50 33.16 3.53
C LEU A 68 -11.71 32.58 2.14
N ILE A 69 -11.45 33.36 1.09
CA ILE A 69 -11.54 32.88 -0.30
C ILE A 69 -10.50 31.77 -0.57
N VAL A 70 -9.28 31.90 -0.02
CA VAL A 70 -8.26 30.85 -0.12
C VAL A 70 -8.68 29.58 0.62
N ILE A 71 -9.32 29.70 1.79
CA ILE A 71 -9.86 28.56 2.54
C ILE A 71 -10.97 27.86 1.74
N LEU A 72 -11.87 28.61 1.11
CA LEU A 72 -12.93 28.09 0.22
C LEU A 72 -12.36 27.33 -0.97
N ALA A 73 -11.20 27.75 -1.50
CA ALA A 73 -10.49 27.02 -2.56
C ALA A 73 -9.90 25.70 -2.09
N ARG A 74 -9.95 25.37 -0.76
CA ARG A 74 -9.48 24.12 -0.13
C ARG A 74 -8.04 23.80 -0.51
N PRO A 75 -7.04 24.48 0.07
CA PRO A 75 -5.64 24.15 -0.15
C PRO A 75 -5.37 22.73 0.39
N GLN A 76 -4.90 21.86 -0.51
CA GLN A 76 -4.50 20.51 -0.19
C GLN A 76 -2.99 20.41 -0.29
N SER A 77 -2.38 19.91 0.75
CA SER A 77 -0.98 19.50 0.70
C SER A 77 -0.92 18.10 0.06
N THR A 78 -0.22 18.00 -1.05
CA THR A 78 0.32 16.73 -1.51
C THR A 78 1.64 16.52 -0.76
N ASN A 79 1.62 16.54 0.54
CA ASN A 79 2.66 15.89 1.29
C ASN A 79 2.45 14.39 1.06
N SER A 80 3.08 13.90 0.02
CA SER A 80 3.61 12.55 0.03
C SER A 80 4.71 12.52 1.11
N TRP A 81 4.35 12.65 2.38
CA TRP A 81 4.89 11.73 3.32
C TRP A 81 4.31 10.40 2.83
N SER A 82 5.01 9.80 1.89
CA SER A 82 5.08 8.36 1.90
C SER A 82 5.60 8.03 3.30
N ASN A 83 4.71 7.89 4.29
CA ASN A 83 4.80 6.67 5.02
C ASN A 83 4.68 5.63 3.90
N SER A 84 5.78 5.32 3.27
CA SER A 84 6.02 4.00 2.80
C SER A 84 6.13 3.15 4.08
N SER A 85 5.00 2.96 4.78
CA SER A 85 4.72 1.64 5.21
C SER A 85 4.71 0.91 3.86
N THR A 86 5.84 0.39 3.50
CA THR A 86 5.98 -0.69 2.54
C THR A 86 5.19 -1.79 3.21
N GLU A 87 3.84 -1.71 3.08
CA GLU A 87 2.98 -2.78 3.53
C GLU A 87 3.34 -3.90 2.58
N GLY A 88 4.27 -4.73 3.04
CA GLY A 88 4.70 -5.91 2.34
C GLY A 88 3.50 -6.82 2.09
N ILE A 89 3.63 -7.68 1.12
CA ILE A 89 2.69 -8.78 0.89
C ILE A 89 3.02 -9.88 1.88
N ASP A 90 2.01 -10.54 2.42
CA ASP A 90 2.21 -11.77 3.15
C ASP A 90 2.13 -12.95 2.18
N ILE A 91 3.22 -13.70 2.12
CA ILE A 91 3.38 -14.85 1.22
C ILE A 91 3.68 -16.09 2.02
N MET A 92 2.88 -17.14 1.82
CA MET A 92 3.17 -18.47 2.37
C MET A 92 3.58 -19.40 1.23
N LEU A 93 4.80 -19.89 1.29
CA LEU A 93 5.26 -20.92 0.37
C LEU A 93 4.80 -22.28 0.91
N ALA A 94 4.05 -23.04 0.13
CA ALA A 94 3.64 -24.41 0.41
C ALA A 94 4.39 -25.34 -0.54
N MET A 95 5.38 -26.05 -0.04
CA MET A 95 6.32 -26.84 -0.84
C MET A 95 6.12 -28.34 -0.60
N ASP A 96 5.92 -29.05 -1.68
CA ASP A 96 5.92 -30.50 -1.70
C ASP A 96 7.34 -31.04 -1.50
N ILE A 97 7.49 -31.98 -0.53
CA ILE A 97 8.76 -32.66 -0.24
C ILE A 97 8.63 -34.17 -0.37
N SER A 98 7.58 -34.65 -1.05
CA SER A 98 7.36 -36.08 -1.34
C SER A 98 8.50 -36.68 -2.15
N GLY A 99 8.58 -38.01 -2.17
CA GLY A 99 9.61 -38.74 -2.87
C GLY A 99 9.69 -38.39 -4.35
N SER A 100 8.56 -38.13 -5.03
CA SER A 100 8.51 -37.74 -6.45
C SER A 100 9.32 -36.47 -6.76
N MET A 101 9.50 -35.57 -5.81
CA MET A 101 10.33 -34.38 -5.95
C MET A 101 11.84 -34.65 -6.07
N LEU A 102 12.28 -35.92 -5.90
CA LEU A 102 13.65 -36.36 -6.19
C LEU A 102 13.90 -36.62 -7.66
N ALA A 103 12.88 -36.60 -8.53
CA ALA A 103 13.03 -36.77 -9.96
C ALA A 103 13.97 -35.70 -10.57
N GLN A 104 14.76 -36.12 -11.59
CA GLN A 104 15.85 -35.29 -12.13
C GLN A 104 15.52 -34.71 -13.53
N ASP A 105 14.28 -34.48 -13.82
CA ASP A 105 13.87 -33.71 -15.00
C ASP A 105 14.15 -32.22 -14.87
N LEU A 106 14.16 -31.67 -13.63
CA LEU A 106 14.80 -30.40 -13.28
C LEU A 106 16.15 -30.69 -12.62
N LYS A 107 17.12 -29.79 -12.76
CA LYS A 107 18.48 -30.00 -12.24
C LYS A 107 18.74 -29.18 -10.94
N PRO A 108 19.32 -29.81 -9.90
CA PRO A 108 19.79 -31.21 -9.83
C PRO A 108 18.64 -32.23 -9.66
N ASN A 109 17.54 -31.86 -9.01
CA ASN A 109 16.25 -32.54 -8.94
C ASN A 109 15.15 -31.45 -8.73
N ARG A 110 13.87 -31.84 -8.75
CA ARG A 110 12.74 -30.91 -8.63
C ARG A 110 12.79 -30.13 -7.31
N LEU A 111 13.08 -30.79 -6.18
CA LEU A 111 13.12 -30.17 -4.85
C LEU A 111 14.23 -29.12 -4.77
N GLU A 112 15.46 -29.45 -5.15
CA GLU A 112 16.58 -28.52 -5.10
C GLU A 112 16.41 -27.36 -6.09
N ALA A 113 15.89 -27.64 -7.29
CA ALA A 113 15.56 -26.58 -8.25
C ALA A 113 14.50 -25.61 -7.70
N ALA A 114 13.47 -26.15 -7.02
CA ALA A 114 12.45 -25.36 -6.37
C ALA A 114 13.01 -24.51 -5.22
N LYS A 115 13.91 -25.07 -4.41
CA LYS A 115 14.61 -24.36 -3.33
C LYS A 115 15.44 -23.20 -3.86
N ASP A 116 16.22 -23.40 -4.90
CA ASP A 116 17.08 -22.38 -5.49
C ASP A 116 16.28 -21.21 -6.06
N VAL A 117 15.20 -21.51 -6.78
CA VAL A 117 14.34 -20.46 -7.36
C VAL A 117 13.57 -19.72 -6.29
N ALA A 118 13.02 -20.43 -5.29
CA ALA A 118 12.32 -19.82 -4.17
C ALA A 118 13.27 -18.94 -3.32
N ALA A 119 14.53 -19.36 -3.10
CA ALA A 119 15.52 -18.55 -2.41
C ALA A 119 15.83 -17.26 -3.19
N SER A 120 15.92 -17.33 -4.52
CA SER A 120 16.09 -16.14 -5.37
C SER A 120 14.91 -15.20 -5.30
N PHE A 121 13.68 -15.73 -5.24
CA PHE A 121 12.45 -14.97 -5.07
C PHE A 121 12.39 -14.27 -3.71
N ILE A 122 12.73 -14.98 -2.62
CA ILE A 122 12.78 -14.42 -1.26
C ILE A 122 13.77 -13.26 -1.19
N ASN A 123 14.97 -13.42 -1.75
CA ASN A 123 16.00 -12.37 -1.77
C ASN A 123 15.59 -11.12 -2.53
N GLY A 124 14.71 -11.22 -3.51
CA GLY A 124 14.17 -10.10 -4.27
C GLY A 124 13.10 -9.27 -3.53
N ARG A 125 12.70 -9.66 -2.32
CA ARG A 125 11.53 -9.11 -1.60
C ARG A 125 11.82 -8.71 -0.16
N PRO A 126 12.71 -7.76 0.10
CA PRO A 126 13.19 -7.44 1.45
C PRO A 126 12.11 -6.94 2.42
N ASN A 127 10.96 -6.51 1.91
CA ASN A 127 9.90 -5.88 2.71
C ASN A 127 8.66 -6.78 2.89
N ASP A 128 8.61 -7.95 2.25
CA ASP A 128 7.47 -8.85 2.34
C ASP A 128 7.64 -9.82 3.53
N ASN A 129 6.53 -10.20 4.17
CA ASN A 129 6.53 -11.28 5.14
C ASN A 129 6.41 -12.60 4.40
N ILE A 130 7.39 -13.47 4.55
CA ILE A 130 7.39 -14.76 3.87
C ILE A 130 7.46 -15.87 4.91
N GLY A 131 6.60 -16.88 4.76
CA GLY A 131 6.61 -18.09 5.57
C GLY A 131 6.73 -19.35 4.70
N LEU A 132 6.92 -20.48 5.35
CA LEU A 132 7.18 -21.76 4.70
C LEU A 132 6.43 -22.89 5.39
N VAL A 133 5.61 -23.59 4.61
CA VAL A 133 4.98 -24.85 4.95
C VAL A 133 5.54 -25.91 4.03
N VAL A 134 5.96 -27.04 4.56
CA VAL A 134 6.32 -28.23 3.80
C VAL A 134 5.26 -29.31 3.97
N PHE A 135 5.02 -30.09 2.95
CA PHE A 135 4.06 -31.17 3.03
C PHE A 135 4.50 -32.39 2.21
N SER A 136 4.07 -33.54 2.65
CA SER A 136 4.14 -34.83 1.99
C SER A 136 2.84 -35.58 2.35
N ALA A 137 2.84 -36.76 2.98
CA ALA A 137 1.61 -37.36 3.54
C ALA A 137 0.99 -36.53 4.67
N GLU A 138 1.81 -35.75 5.39
CA GLU A 138 1.44 -34.80 6.41
C GLU A 138 1.96 -33.39 6.06
N SER A 139 1.55 -32.37 6.83
CA SER A 139 2.04 -31.00 6.63
C SER A 139 2.63 -30.40 7.89
N PHE A 140 3.70 -29.65 7.72
CA PHE A 140 4.44 -29.02 8.80
C PHE A 140 4.79 -27.57 8.46
N THR A 141 4.66 -26.69 9.44
CA THR A 141 5.11 -25.28 9.30
C THR A 141 6.58 -25.20 9.63
N GLN A 142 7.42 -25.07 8.61
CA GLN A 142 8.87 -24.97 8.75
C GLN A 142 9.27 -23.58 9.25
N CYS A 143 8.60 -22.52 8.75
CA CYS A 143 8.81 -21.15 9.17
C CYS A 143 7.47 -20.39 9.17
N PRO A 144 7.08 -19.74 10.28
CA PRO A 144 5.96 -18.82 10.26
C PRO A 144 6.28 -17.58 9.40
N LEU A 145 5.28 -16.74 9.14
CA LEU A 145 5.49 -15.46 8.45
C LEU A 145 6.53 -14.60 9.19
N THR A 146 7.58 -14.21 8.46
CA THR A 146 8.68 -13.42 9.00
C THR A 146 9.25 -12.45 7.96
N THR A 147 9.77 -11.33 8.41
CA THR A 147 10.60 -10.40 7.63
C THR A 147 12.09 -10.76 7.69
N ASP A 148 12.47 -11.67 8.60
CA ASP A 148 13.86 -12.16 8.68
C ASP A 148 14.08 -13.27 7.64
N HIS A 149 14.42 -12.84 6.45
CA HIS A 149 14.70 -13.76 5.34
C HIS A 149 15.97 -14.59 5.54
N THR A 150 16.88 -14.14 6.40
CA THR A 150 18.10 -14.91 6.71
C THR A 150 17.74 -16.19 7.44
N VAL A 151 16.88 -16.09 8.45
CA VAL A 151 16.37 -17.27 9.19
C VAL A 151 15.57 -18.17 8.24
N LEU A 152 14.66 -17.58 7.46
CA LEU A 152 13.87 -18.35 6.48
C LEU A 152 14.75 -19.13 5.52
N LEU A 153 15.76 -18.51 4.90
CA LEU A 153 16.67 -19.17 3.96
C LEU A 153 17.51 -20.27 4.59
N ASN A 154 17.90 -20.12 5.87
CA ASN A 154 18.59 -21.19 6.58
C ASN A 154 17.67 -22.41 6.80
N LEU A 155 16.43 -22.19 7.25
CA LEU A 155 15.43 -23.26 7.37
C LEU A 155 15.08 -23.91 6.03
N PHE A 156 15.14 -23.14 4.94
CA PHE A 156 14.93 -23.65 3.57
C PHE A 156 16.00 -24.65 3.16
N LYS A 157 17.26 -24.41 3.54
CA LYS A 157 18.38 -25.31 3.20
C LYS A 157 18.24 -26.67 3.86
N ASP A 158 17.66 -26.72 5.07
CA ASP A 158 17.52 -27.94 5.87
C ASP A 158 16.41 -28.86 5.36
N ILE A 159 15.58 -28.40 4.42
CA ILE A 159 14.49 -29.20 3.83
C ILE A 159 15.08 -30.32 2.99
N GLN A 160 14.64 -31.55 3.28
CA GLN A 160 15.00 -32.76 2.56
C GLN A 160 13.78 -33.65 2.37
N SER A 161 13.75 -34.40 1.25
CA SER A 161 12.77 -35.47 1.07
C SER A 161 12.99 -36.56 2.13
N GLY A 162 11.90 -37.12 2.66
CA GLY A 162 11.97 -38.12 3.72
C GLY A 162 11.93 -37.57 5.15
N MET A 163 11.83 -36.24 5.37
CA MET A 163 11.59 -35.65 6.69
C MET A 163 10.22 -36.02 7.24
N ILE A 164 9.26 -36.24 6.37
CA ILE A 164 7.87 -36.62 6.66
C ILE A 164 7.56 -37.90 5.92
N GLN A 165 6.58 -38.69 6.38
CA GLN A 165 6.14 -39.90 5.70
C GLN A 165 5.80 -39.59 4.24
N ASP A 166 6.17 -40.49 3.33
CA ASP A 166 5.98 -40.30 1.91
C ASP A 166 4.49 -40.38 1.52
N GLY A 167 4.12 -39.57 0.54
CA GLY A 167 2.76 -39.34 0.07
C GLY A 167 2.58 -37.88 -0.34
N THR A 168 1.43 -37.52 -0.88
CA THR A 168 1.15 -36.11 -1.31
C THR A 168 -0.21 -35.68 -0.83
N ALA A 169 -0.24 -34.92 0.26
CA ALA A 169 -1.44 -34.38 0.89
C ALA A 169 -1.59 -32.88 0.57
N ILE A 170 -1.91 -32.54 -0.68
CA ILE A 170 -2.02 -31.16 -1.17
C ILE A 170 -3.04 -30.38 -0.35
N GLY A 171 -4.21 -30.98 -0.06
CA GLY A 171 -5.27 -30.31 0.69
C GLY A 171 -4.85 -29.97 2.12
N LEU A 172 -4.09 -30.85 2.79
CA LEU A 172 -3.57 -30.61 4.13
C LEU A 172 -2.49 -29.55 4.14
N GLY A 173 -1.56 -29.58 3.16
CA GLY A 173 -0.53 -28.56 2.97
C GLY A 173 -1.12 -27.18 2.76
N LEU A 174 -2.13 -27.08 1.88
CA LEU A 174 -2.84 -25.84 1.61
C LEU A 174 -3.61 -25.34 2.84
N ALA A 175 -4.35 -26.21 3.53
CA ALA A 175 -5.10 -25.85 4.74
C ALA A 175 -4.18 -25.35 5.86
N ASN A 176 -3.00 -25.99 6.05
CA ASN A 176 -2.01 -25.51 7.00
C ASN A 176 -1.48 -24.12 6.61
N ALA A 177 -1.13 -23.90 5.33
CA ALA A 177 -0.68 -22.61 4.83
C ALA A 177 -1.74 -21.52 5.05
N VAL A 178 -3.02 -21.80 4.76
CA VAL A 178 -4.15 -20.88 5.03
C VAL A 178 -4.26 -20.56 6.52
N SER A 179 -4.14 -21.58 7.38
CA SER A 179 -4.19 -21.39 8.85
C SER A 179 -3.12 -20.42 9.35
N ARG A 180 -1.94 -20.38 8.72
CA ARG A 180 -0.84 -19.48 9.10
C ARG A 180 -0.96 -18.06 8.58
N ILE A 181 -1.71 -17.85 7.50
CA ILE A 181 -1.82 -16.54 6.85
C ILE A 181 -3.19 -15.87 7.07
N LYS A 182 -4.21 -16.62 7.51
CA LYS A 182 -5.60 -16.11 7.63
C LYS A 182 -5.74 -14.86 8.49
N ASP A 183 -5.01 -14.83 9.62
CA ASP A 183 -5.08 -13.75 10.62
C ASP A 183 -4.18 -12.55 10.29
N SER A 184 -3.50 -12.59 9.15
CA SER A 184 -2.69 -11.49 8.65
C SER A 184 -3.53 -10.25 8.34
N HIS A 185 -2.99 -9.07 8.66
CA HIS A 185 -3.57 -7.76 8.34
C HIS A 185 -3.02 -7.16 7.04
N ALA A 186 -2.15 -7.88 6.32
CA ALA A 186 -1.61 -7.40 5.05
C ALA A 186 -2.72 -7.17 4.00
N LYS A 187 -2.50 -6.20 3.12
CA LYS A 187 -3.43 -5.88 2.02
C LYS A 187 -3.58 -7.04 1.03
N SER A 188 -2.52 -7.81 0.86
CA SER A 188 -2.50 -8.99 0.00
C SER A 188 -1.96 -10.18 0.75
N LYS A 189 -2.74 -11.27 0.71
CA LYS A 189 -2.39 -12.59 1.28
C LYS A 189 -2.30 -13.59 0.15
N VAL A 190 -1.12 -14.19 -0.01
CA VAL A 190 -0.79 -15.07 -1.13
C VAL A 190 -0.22 -16.39 -0.64
N ILE A 191 -0.65 -17.48 -1.24
CA ILE A 191 -0.02 -18.77 -1.09
C ILE A 191 0.53 -19.19 -2.46
N ILE A 192 1.80 -19.64 -2.48
CA ILE A 192 2.40 -20.26 -3.65
C ILE A 192 2.53 -21.76 -3.33
N LEU A 193 1.68 -22.54 -3.95
CA LEU A 193 1.64 -24.00 -3.79
C LEU A 193 2.46 -24.64 -4.91
N LEU A 194 3.50 -25.38 -4.55
CA LEU A 194 4.39 -26.05 -5.47
C LEU A 194 4.33 -27.55 -5.21
N THR A 195 3.95 -28.30 -6.23
CA THR A 195 3.85 -29.79 -6.19
C THR A 195 4.12 -30.39 -7.57
N ASP A 196 4.50 -31.65 -7.60
CA ASP A 196 4.72 -32.40 -8.81
C ASP A 196 3.78 -33.62 -8.97
N GLY A 197 2.88 -33.81 -7.99
CA GLY A 197 2.03 -34.97 -7.91
C GLY A 197 0.53 -34.71 -7.92
N SER A 198 -0.19 -35.82 -7.80
CA SER A 198 -1.62 -35.87 -7.52
C SER A 198 -1.86 -36.09 -6.02
N ASN A 199 -2.97 -35.54 -5.50
CA ASN A 199 -3.33 -35.77 -4.11
C ASN A 199 -3.67 -37.21 -3.83
N ASN A 200 -2.82 -37.93 -3.09
CA ASN A 200 -2.98 -39.38 -2.78
C ASN A 200 -3.00 -39.65 -1.26
N ALA A 201 -2.85 -38.62 -0.42
CA ALA A 201 -2.86 -38.71 1.05
C ALA A 201 -3.61 -37.53 1.66
N GLY A 202 -3.82 -37.61 2.98
CA GLY A 202 -4.47 -36.56 3.76
C GLY A 202 -6.00 -36.62 3.76
N GLU A 203 -6.62 -36.12 4.83
CA GLU A 203 -8.07 -36.15 5.05
C GLU A 203 -8.82 -34.96 4.40
N ILE A 204 -8.10 -33.90 4.01
CA ILE A 204 -8.68 -32.68 3.47
C ILE A 204 -8.56 -32.72 1.93
N ALA A 205 -9.71 -32.62 1.24
CA ALA A 205 -9.70 -32.50 -0.21
C ALA A 205 -9.08 -31.14 -0.64
N PRO A 206 -8.24 -31.11 -1.68
CA PRO A 206 -7.57 -29.89 -2.14
C PRO A 206 -8.54 -28.75 -2.49
N VAL A 207 -9.68 -29.07 -3.11
CA VAL A 207 -10.71 -28.08 -3.47
C VAL A 207 -11.36 -27.48 -2.23
N THR A 208 -11.63 -28.28 -1.19
CA THR A 208 -12.16 -27.77 0.09
C THR A 208 -11.18 -26.81 0.77
N ALA A 209 -9.89 -27.13 0.74
CA ALA A 209 -8.86 -26.22 1.25
C ALA A 209 -8.81 -24.90 0.46
N ALA A 210 -9.06 -24.95 -0.85
CA ALA A 210 -9.15 -23.74 -1.69
C ALA A 210 -10.39 -22.89 -1.37
N GLU A 211 -11.52 -23.51 -1.09
CA GLU A 211 -12.73 -22.80 -0.64
C GLU A 211 -12.52 -22.08 0.69
N ILE A 212 -11.81 -22.73 1.62
CA ILE A 212 -11.41 -22.11 2.89
C ILE A 212 -10.48 -20.92 2.61
N ALA A 213 -9.46 -21.07 1.74
CA ALA A 213 -8.58 -19.98 1.35
C ALA A 213 -9.35 -18.77 0.81
N LYS A 214 -10.32 -19.02 -0.09
CA LYS A 214 -11.21 -17.99 -0.65
C LYS A 214 -11.99 -17.25 0.43
N THR A 215 -12.51 -17.94 1.43
CA THR A 215 -13.29 -17.35 2.54
C THR A 215 -12.45 -16.34 3.34
N PHE A 216 -11.13 -16.61 3.49
CA PHE A 216 -10.19 -15.70 4.16
C PHE A 216 -9.54 -14.67 3.22
N GLY A 217 -9.97 -14.61 1.96
CA GLY A 217 -9.43 -13.69 0.97
C GLY A 217 -7.97 -13.99 0.59
N VAL A 218 -7.55 -15.24 0.71
CA VAL A 218 -6.19 -15.70 0.37
C VAL A 218 -6.18 -16.18 -1.08
N ARG A 219 -5.28 -15.63 -1.89
CA ARG A 219 -5.06 -16.09 -3.26
C ARG A 219 -4.04 -17.23 -3.29
N VAL A 220 -4.30 -18.23 -4.12
CA VAL A 220 -3.43 -19.39 -4.26
C VAL A 220 -2.93 -19.49 -5.71
N TYR A 221 -1.63 -19.31 -5.88
CA TYR A 221 -0.94 -19.64 -7.12
C TYR A 221 -0.47 -21.08 -7.03
N THR A 222 -0.76 -21.86 -8.04
CA THR A 222 -0.38 -23.28 -8.07
C THR A 222 0.66 -23.51 -9.16
N ILE A 223 1.77 -24.15 -8.80
CA ILE A 223 2.87 -24.46 -9.71
C ILE A 223 3.03 -25.99 -9.77
N GLY A 224 2.70 -26.56 -10.92
CA GLY A 224 2.98 -27.96 -11.20
C GLY A 224 4.41 -28.13 -11.74
N VAL A 225 5.26 -28.86 -11.03
CA VAL A 225 6.68 -29.03 -11.39
C VAL A 225 6.91 -30.37 -12.04
N GLY A 226 7.47 -30.35 -13.24
CA GLY A 226 7.87 -31.57 -13.96
C GLY A 226 7.61 -31.47 -15.45
N THR A 227 8.40 -32.25 -16.20
CA THR A 227 8.28 -32.39 -17.66
C THR A 227 7.01 -33.18 -18.05
N LYS A 228 6.66 -33.15 -19.32
CA LYS A 228 5.62 -34.04 -19.87
C LYS A 228 6.25 -35.34 -20.30
N GLY A 229 5.76 -36.48 -19.78
CA GLY A 229 6.18 -37.79 -20.18
C GLY A 229 6.92 -38.57 -19.11
N MET A 230 8.20 -38.84 -19.30
CA MET A 230 9.01 -39.66 -18.39
C MET A 230 10.11 -38.81 -17.75
N ALA A 231 10.39 -39.05 -16.45
CA ALA A 231 11.46 -38.41 -15.72
C ALA A 231 12.40 -39.45 -15.08
N PRO A 232 13.72 -39.22 -15.08
CA PRO A 232 14.65 -40.09 -14.39
C PRO A 232 14.50 -39.93 -12.88
N TYR A 233 14.25 -41.07 -12.20
CA TYR A 233 14.07 -41.14 -10.76
C TYR A 233 15.14 -41.99 -10.10
N PRO A 234 15.78 -41.58 -9.00
CA PRO A 234 16.81 -42.32 -8.30
C PRO A 234 16.19 -43.42 -7.41
N PHE A 235 16.48 -44.67 -7.71
CA PHE A 235 16.15 -45.83 -6.86
C PHE A 235 17.39 -46.25 -6.09
N GLN A 236 17.28 -46.39 -4.79
CA GLN A 236 18.33 -46.99 -3.97
C GLN A 236 18.26 -48.52 -4.10
N THR A 237 19.32 -49.12 -4.62
CA THR A 237 19.45 -50.57 -4.72
C THR A 237 20.63 -51.07 -3.87
N ALA A 238 20.72 -52.35 -3.62
CA ALA A 238 21.84 -52.97 -2.91
C ALA A 238 23.22 -52.69 -3.56
N PHE A 239 23.24 -52.29 -4.83
CA PHE A 239 24.43 -52.00 -5.63
C PHE A 239 24.67 -50.51 -5.86
N GLY A 240 23.92 -49.62 -5.14
CA GLY A 240 23.99 -48.16 -5.27
C GLY A 240 22.75 -47.58 -5.93
N VAL A 241 22.83 -46.27 -6.25
CA VAL A 241 21.73 -45.55 -6.88
C VAL A 241 21.61 -45.90 -8.35
N GLN A 242 20.43 -46.35 -8.75
CA GLN A 242 20.09 -46.62 -10.18
C GLN A 242 18.97 -45.67 -10.60
N TYR A 243 19.08 -45.13 -11.80
CA TYR A 243 18.06 -44.23 -12.36
C TYR A 243 17.12 -45.01 -13.27
N GLN A 244 15.81 -44.89 -13.02
CA GLN A 244 14.77 -45.44 -13.87
C GLN A 244 13.83 -44.32 -14.30
N ASN A 245 13.40 -44.37 -15.55
CA ASN A 245 12.42 -43.39 -16.03
C ASN A 245 11.02 -43.80 -15.55
N ILE A 246 10.39 -42.89 -14.80
CA ILE A 246 9.01 -43.04 -14.32
C ILE A 246 8.08 -42.06 -15.04
N PRO A 247 6.79 -42.40 -15.24
CA PRO A 247 5.83 -41.47 -15.81
C PRO A 247 5.61 -40.32 -14.87
N VAL A 248 5.49 -39.10 -15.43
CA VAL A 248 5.19 -37.86 -14.69
C VAL A 248 3.68 -37.64 -14.76
N GLU A 249 3.01 -37.81 -13.63
CA GLU A 249 1.57 -37.59 -13.50
C GLU A 249 1.30 -36.39 -12.59
N ILE A 250 0.91 -35.24 -13.19
CA ILE A 250 0.51 -34.05 -12.48
C ILE A 250 -0.99 -33.85 -12.65
N ASP A 251 -1.72 -33.75 -11.57
CA ASP A 251 -3.16 -33.41 -11.60
C ASP A 251 -3.38 -31.94 -11.87
N GLU A 252 -3.17 -31.53 -13.12
CA GLU A 252 -3.39 -30.16 -13.56
C GLU A 252 -4.83 -29.70 -13.36
N ALA A 253 -5.82 -30.61 -13.41
CA ALA A 253 -7.22 -30.26 -13.27
C ALA A 253 -7.50 -29.73 -11.87
N THR A 254 -7.06 -30.44 -10.84
CA THR A 254 -7.19 -30.04 -9.44
C THR A 254 -6.41 -28.76 -9.17
N LEU A 255 -5.17 -28.61 -9.65
CA LEU A 255 -4.35 -27.40 -9.46
C LEU A 255 -4.99 -26.16 -10.12
N LYS A 256 -5.52 -26.29 -11.33
CA LYS A 256 -6.28 -25.23 -12.01
C LYS A 256 -7.55 -24.84 -11.25
N GLN A 257 -8.25 -25.84 -10.70
CA GLN A 257 -9.46 -25.59 -9.89
C GLN A 257 -9.12 -24.83 -8.60
N ILE A 258 -8.06 -25.21 -7.87
CA ILE A 258 -7.59 -24.48 -6.68
C ILE A 258 -7.30 -23.02 -7.03
N ALA A 259 -6.49 -22.80 -8.06
CA ALA A 259 -6.11 -21.44 -8.48
C ALA A 259 -7.33 -20.59 -8.88
N SER A 260 -8.20 -21.13 -9.73
CA SER A 260 -9.40 -20.41 -10.20
C SER A 260 -10.38 -20.09 -9.08
N THR A 261 -10.57 -20.99 -8.11
CA THR A 261 -11.45 -20.81 -6.95
C THR A 261 -11.00 -19.64 -6.08
N THR A 262 -9.70 -19.44 -5.92
CA THR A 262 -9.10 -18.43 -5.05
C THR A 262 -8.73 -17.12 -5.78
N GLY A 263 -8.94 -17.06 -7.10
CA GLY A 263 -8.56 -15.91 -7.92
C GLY A 263 -7.06 -15.79 -8.21
N GLY A 264 -6.33 -16.90 -8.05
CA GLY A 264 -4.94 -17.05 -8.49
C GLY A 264 -4.85 -17.62 -9.90
N GLN A 265 -3.67 -18.16 -10.24
CA GLN A 265 -3.36 -18.75 -11.55
C GLN A 265 -2.56 -20.04 -11.40
N TYR A 266 -2.76 -20.98 -12.33
CA TYR A 266 -1.97 -22.20 -12.45
C TYR A 266 -0.83 -22.00 -13.43
N PHE A 267 0.33 -22.51 -13.08
CA PHE A 267 1.52 -22.54 -13.91
C PHE A 267 2.10 -23.95 -13.99
N ARG A 268 2.81 -24.24 -15.08
CA ARG A 268 3.59 -25.47 -15.20
C ARG A 268 5.05 -25.16 -15.45
N ALA A 269 5.92 -25.63 -14.55
CA ALA A 269 7.36 -25.51 -14.67
C ALA A 269 7.94 -26.82 -15.22
N THR A 270 8.47 -26.77 -16.42
CA THR A 270 9.11 -27.93 -17.10
C THR A 270 10.62 -27.96 -16.98
N ASP A 271 11.21 -26.84 -16.58
CA ASP A 271 12.64 -26.64 -16.38
C ASP A 271 12.92 -25.50 -15.41
N ASN A 272 14.20 -25.33 -15.02
CA ASN A 272 14.59 -24.30 -14.03
C ASN A 272 14.35 -22.87 -14.54
N ALA A 273 14.42 -22.63 -15.86
CA ALA A 273 14.21 -21.30 -16.43
C ALA A 273 12.73 -20.92 -16.37
N SER A 274 11.84 -21.85 -16.79
CA SER A 274 10.38 -21.62 -16.69
C SER A 274 9.92 -21.43 -15.25
N LEU A 275 10.49 -22.17 -14.29
CA LEU A 275 10.18 -21.98 -12.87
C LEU A 275 10.54 -20.57 -12.38
N LYS A 276 11.70 -20.05 -12.79
CA LYS A 276 12.13 -18.67 -12.44
C LYS A 276 11.23 -17.61 -13.08
N GLU A 277 10.83 -17.82 -14.33
CA GLU A 277 9.93 -16.91 -15.04
C GLU A 277 8.55 -16.84 -14.36
N ILE A 278 8.00 -18.00 -13.95
CA ILE A 278 6.73 -18.09 -13.21
C ILE A 278 6.77 -17.26 -11.91
N TYR A 279 7.83 -17.39 -11.13
CA TYR A 279 7.96 -16.58 -9.91
C TYR A 279 8.05 -15.08 -10.21
N SER A 280 8.70 -14.69 -11.31
CA SER A 280 8.75 -13.29 -11.77
C SER A 280 7.37 -12.77 -12.21
N GLU A 281 6.58 -13.62 -12.90
CA GLU A 281 5.22 -13.28 -13.31
C GLU A 281 4.28 -13.08 -12.11
N ILE A 282 4.35 -13.98 -11.12
CA ILE A 282 3.61 -13.85 -9.86
C ILE A 282 3.98 -12.54 -9.15
N ASP A 283 5.26 -12.19 -9.12
CA ASP A 283 5.76 -10.93 -8.54
C ASP A 283 5.14 -9.71 -9.21
N GLN A 284 5.11 -9.68 -10.54
CA GLN A 284 4.52 -8.58 -11.30
C GLN A 284 3.01 -8.46 -11.07
N MET A 285 2.30 -9.60 -11.08
CA MET A 285 0.84 -9.61 -10.85
C MET A 285 0.46 -9.05 -9.48
N GLU A 286 1.20 -9.38 -8.43
CA GLU A 286 0.92 -8.91 -7.08
C GLU A 286 1.30 -7.43 -6.89
N LYS A 287 2.43 -6.98 -7.43
CA LYS A 287 2.83 -5.57 -7.41
C LYS A 287 1.83 -4.66 -8.14
N THR A 288 1.33 -5.11 -9.27
CA THR A 288 0.33 -4.35 -10.04
C THR A 288 -0.99 -4.18 -9.28
N LYS A 289 -1.44 -5.22 -8.56
CA LYS A 289 -2.68 -5.16 -7.76
C LYS A 289 -2.57 -4.22 -6.56
N ILE A 290 -1.40 -4.10 -5.94
CA ILE A 290 -1.16 -3.17 -4.82
C ILE A 290 -1.17 -1.72 -5.29
N SER A 291 -0.53 -1.41 -6.41
CA SER A 291 -0.43 -0.04 -6.95
C SER A 291 -1.80 0.57 -7.30
N VAL A 292 -2.77 -0.25 -7.66
CA VAL A 292 -4.15 0.20 -7.96
C VAL A 292 -4.93 0.59 -6.68
N GLN A 293 -4.51 0.13 -5.50
CA GLN A 293 -5.18 0.42 -4.23
C GLN A 293 -4.60 1.61 -3.46
N GLU A 294 -3.53 2.25 -3.93
CA GLU A 294 -3.03 3.50 -3.36
C GLU A 294 -3.97 4.67 -3.66
N TYR A 295 -5.06 4.77 -2.89
CA TYR A 295 -5.82 6.01 -2.78
C TYR A 295 -4.96 7.03 -2.06
N SER A 296 -4.47 8.04 -2.78
CA SER A 296 -3.82 9.20 -2.17
C SER A 296 -4.81 9.90 -1.23
N LYS A 297 -4.68 9.71 0.08
CA LYS A 297 -5.37 10.53 1.07
C LYS A 297 -4.80 11.95 0.97
N LYS A 298 -5.51 12.81 0.25
CA LYS A 298 -5.22 14.23 0.23
C LYS A 298 -5.54 14.81 1.62
N GLN A 299 -4.54 15.27 2.32
CA GLN A 299 -4.73 15.96 3.60
C GLN A 299 -5.14 17.40 3.35
N GLU A 300 -6.24 17.83 3.96
CA GLU A 300 -6.72 19.20 3.89
C GLU A 300 -6.04 20.05 4.95
N GLU A 301 -5.40 21.13 4.54
CA GLU A 301 -4.64 22.01 5.45
C GLU A 301 -5.37 23.33 5.79
N TYR A 302 -6.67 23.38 5.69
CA TYR A 302 -7.41 24.60 5.95
C TYR A 302 -7.44 25.03 7.42
N LYS A 303 -7.15 24.13 8.38
CA LYS A 303 -7.26 24.41 9.84
C LYS A 303 -6.41 25.58 10.29
N ASN A 304 -5.15 25.61 9.88
CA ASN A 304 -4.22 26.68 10.28
C ASN A 304 -4.62 28.02 9.69
N TRP A 305 -5.10 28.03 8.45
CA TRP A 305 -5.60 29.21 7.76
C TRP A 305 -6.90 29.73 8.40
N ALA A 306 -7.81 28.83 8.78
CA ALA A 306 -9.06 29.17 9.46
C ALA A 306 -8.81 29.80 10.83
N LEU A 307 -7.85 29.29 11.60
CA LEU A 307 -7.49 29.84 12.91
C LEU A 307 -6.87 31.24 12.78
N LEU A 308 -6.05 31.46 11.77
CA LEU A 308 -5.47 32.78 11.46
C LEU A 308 -6.55 33.78 11.07
N VAL A 309 -7.51 33.42 10.23
CA VAL A 309 -8.65 34.31 9.88
C VAL A 309 -9.49 34.64 11.11
N PHE A 310 -9.77 33.64 11.96
CA PHE A 310 -10.51 33.85 13.19
C PHE A 310 -9.80 34.86 14.12
N ALA A 311 -8.48 34.72 14.28
CA ALA A 311 -7.68 35.65 15.07
C ALA A 311 -7.71 37.10 14.49
N LEU A 312 -7.60 37.24 13.14
CA LEU A 312 -7.68 38.53 12.47
C LEU A 312 -9.05 39.24 12.69
N LEU A 313 -10.14 38.45 12.60
CA LEU A 313 -11.49 38.98 12.82
C LEU A 313 -11.70 39.41 14.28
N LEU A 314 -11.16 38.69 15.26
CA LEU A 314 -11.20 39.10 16.66
C LEU A 314 -10.46 40.42 16.90
N VAL A 315 -9.26 40.57 16.31
CA VAL A 315 -8.50 41.84 16.39
C VAL A 315 -9.27 42.98 15.73
N GLU A 316 -9.90 42.77 14.58
CA GLU A 316 -10.73 43.76 13.90
C GLU A 316 -11.89 44.22 14.81
N ILE A 317 -12.61 43.27 15.40
CA ILE A 317 -13.74 43.59 16.32
C ILE A 317 -13.24 44.39 17.54
N CYS A 318 -12.11 43.99 18.13
CA CYS A 318 -11.51 44.73 19.24
C CYS A 318 -11.14 46.16 18.84
N LEU A 319 -10.54 46.37 17.67
CA LEU A 319 -10.18 47.70 17.18
C LEU A 319 -11.40 48.55 16.86
N LEU A 320 -12.48 47.98 16.34
CA LEU A 320 -13.74 48.67 16.07
C LEU A 320 -14.45 49.07 17.37
N TYR A 321 -14.39 48.23 18.41
CA TYR A 321 -15.02 48.51 19.70
C TYR A 321 -14.24 49.55 20.52
N THR A 322 -12.91 49.55 20.40
CA THR A 322 -12.04 50.51 21.12
C THR A 322 -11.86 51.84 20.40
N SER A 323 -12.32 51.96 19.15
CA SER A 323 -12.24 53.23 18.42
C SER A 323 -13.33 54.17 18.96
N PRO A 324 -12.97 55.41 19.42
CA PRO A 324 -13.93 56.33 20.02
C PRO A 324 -15.03 56.67 19.02
N SER A 325 -16.28 56.54 19.48
CA SER A 325 -17.46 56.91 18.72
C SER A 325 -17.48 58.43 18.46
N PRO A 326 -17.91 58.89 17.29
CA PRO A 326 -18.11 60.30 17.02
C PRO A 326 -19.15 61.01 17.96
N ARG A 327 -19.82 60.20 18.79
CA ARG A 327 -20.82 60.69 19.76
C ARG A 327 -20.26 61.01 21.14
N ASP A 328 -18.99 60.68 21.40
CA ASP A 328 -18.38 60.90 22.72
C ASP A 328 -17.51 62.19 22.76
N LYS A 329 -17.84 63.14 21.90
CA LYS A 329 -17.29 64.53 21.97
C LYS A 329 -18.40 65.52 22.09
#